data_0d43855d5b1c7ce0dfcc9a4737c2df19
#
_entry.id   0d43855d5b1c7ce0dfcc9a4737c2df19
#
_cell.length_a   1.000
_cell.length_b   1.000
_cell.length_c   1.000
_cell.angle_alpha   90.00
_cell.angle_beta   90.00
_cell.angle_gamma   90.00
#
_symmetry.space_group_name_H-M   'P 1'
#
loop_
_entity.id
_entity.type
_entity.pdbx_description
1 polymer ?
#
loop_
_entity_poly.entity_id
_entity_poly.type
_entity_poly.pdbx_seq_one_letter_code
_entity_poly.pdbx_strand_id
1 'polypeptide(L)'
;MKIVMVLYPGKGHKVEFGELEGQPVPGSDEGEIGLRHWLESEGHELVTTTDREGGELEENLQDADVLITTPFWPVYVTREMMENASNLKLILTAGVGSDHVDLGAAAEHEITVAEQTASNVVSVAEHAVMCVLNLVRNFIPQYNQVINGEWDIAGLAKRSYDLEGKTVGIYGAGAIGQLVAMRLKPFDVKMYYYKRSRLSNVEEAVCGFRYTHLDDMLAHCDVIVIEAPLTPETEGLFDREVLFSMKRGAWLVNTARGAIVDRDALVEALEEGHLAGYAGDVWDPEPAPPDHPWRQMPNHMMTPHSAGTTLDAQKHYADDTRRCLQAYFNGEQIEDDHLIVDGGEIVSGTYRAIYETPASES
;
A
#
# COMPACT_ATOMS: atom_id res chain seq x y z
N MET A 1 26.02 12.39 -10.64
CA MET A 1 25.02 12.70 -9.59
C MET A 1 25.17 11.68 -8.47
N LYS A 2 24.84 12.10 -7.24
CA LYS A 2 24.79 11.21 -6.09
C LYS A 2 23.34 10.81 -5.81
N ILE A 3 23.09 9.50 -5.78
CA ILE A 3 21.77 8.92 -5.54
C ILE A 3 21.82 8.20 -4.19
N VAL A 4 20.91 8.52 -3.29
CA VAL A 4 20.71 7.80 -2.03
C VAL A 4 19.47 6.94 -2.16
N MET A 5 19.61 5.64 -1.89
CA MET A 5 18.52 4.67 -1.95
C MET A 5 18.32 4.01 -0.60
N VAL A 6 17.12 4.12 -0.06
CA VAL A 6 16.74 3.46 1.19
C VAL A 6 16.00 2.17 0.89
N LEU A 7 16.57 1.06 1.37
CA LEU A 7 16.04 -0.28 1.15
C LEU A 7 15.65 -0.92 2.49
N TYR A 8 14.66 -1.80 2.46
CA TYR A 8 14.35 -2.65 3.60
C TYR A 8 15.48 -3.66 3.87
N PRO A 9 15.68 -4.10 5.12
CA PRO A 9 16.65 -5.13 5.45
C PRO A 9 16.37 -6.43 4.71
N GLY A 10 17.35 -7.00 4.04
CA GLY A 10 17.15 -8.21 3.23
C GLY A 10 18.43 -8.64 2.49
N LYS A 11 19.53 -7.95 2.73
CA LYS A 11 20.81 -8.22 2.08
C LYS A 11 21.23 -9.69 2.26
N GLY A 12 21.49 -10.36 1.16
CA GLY A 12 21.91 -11.76 1.13
C GLY A 12 20.80 -12.77 0.83
N HIS A 13 19.53 -12.36 0.82
CA HIS A 13 18.48 -13.24 0.32
C HIS A 13 18.57 -13.41 -1.19
N LYS A 14 18.26 -14.61 -1.66
CA LYS A 14 18.25 -14.97 -3.07
C LYS A 14 16.88 -15.51 -3.46
N VAL A 15 16.52 -15.29 -4.71
CA VAL A 15 15.32 -15.89 -5.30
C VAL A 15 15.50 -17.42 -5.35
N GLU A 16 14.53 -18.16 -4.84
CA GLU A 16 14.59 -19.60 -4.71
C GLU A 16 14.13 -20.34 -5.97
N PHE A 17 13.22 -19.76 -6.75
CA PHE A 17 12.59 -20.40 -7.90
C PHE A 17 12.30 -19.41 -9.03
N GLY A 18 12.18 -19.91 -10.25
CA GLY A 18 11.71 -19.18 -11.42
C GLY A 18 12.82 -18.54 -12.24
N GLU A 19 12.45 -17.56 -13.06
CA GLU A 19 13.37 -16.91 -14.03
C GLU A 19 14.53 -16.19 -13.33
N LEU A 20 14.34 -15.71 -12.12
CA LEU A 20 15.33 -14.96 -11.35
C LEU A 20 16.05 -15.84 -10.31
N GLU A 21 15.94 -17.17 -10.38
CA GLU A 21 16.57 -18.10 -9.42
C GLU A 21 18.06 -17.81 -9.23
N GLY A 22 18.45 -17.71 -7.97
CA GLY A 22 19.84 -17.45 -7.56
C GLY A 22 20.25 -15.98 -7.61
N GLN A 23 19.46 -15.09 -8.21
CA GLN A 23 19.68 -13.65 -8.17
C GLN A 23 19.38 -13.08 -6.77
N PRO A 24 20.02 -11.97 -6.38
CA PRO A 24 19.60 -11.24 -5.18
C PRO A 24 18.10 -10.95 -5.21
N VAL A 25 17.46 -10.91 -4.02
CA VAL A 25 16.05 -10.57 -3.94
C VAL A 25 15.85 -9.20 -4.60
N PRO A 26 14.90 -9.06 -5.53
CA PRO A 26 14.54 -7.79 -6.12
C PRO A 26 14.28 -6.74 -5.03
N GLY A 27 14.69 -5.50 -5.29
CA GLY A 27 14.73 -4.43 -4.30
C GLY A 27 16.09 -4.29 -3.61
N SER A 28 17.01 -5.26 -3.76
CA SER A 28 18.43 -5.02 -3.53
C SER A 28 18.99 -4.13 -4.64
N ASP A 29 20.06 -3.42 -4.35
CA ASP A 29 20.77 -2.62 -5.34
C ASP A 29 21.61 -3.47 -6.32
N GLU A 30 21.77 -4.75 -6.04
CA GLU A 30 22.63 -5.71 -6.76
C GLU A 30 21.81 -6.64 -7.68
N GLY A 31 22.47 -7.26 -8.66
CA GLY A 31 21.88 -8.22 -9.60
C GLY A 31 21.38 -7.62 -10.90
N GLU A 32 20.77 -8.45 -11.75
CA GLU A 32 20.34 -8.03 -13.11
C GLU A 32 19.29 -6.92 -13.11
N ILE A 33 18.39 -6.95 -12.14
CA ILE A 33 17.35 -5.92 -11.98
C ILE A 33 17.75 -4.81 -11.01
N GLY A 34 18.89 -4.95 -10.31
CA GLY A 34 19.44 -3.91 -9.44
C GLY A 34 19.89 -2.69 -10.23
N LEU A 35 19.84 -1.53 -9.58
CA LEU A 35 20.19 -0.26 -10.23
C LEU A 35 21.70 0.03 -10.19
N ARG A 36 22.46 -0.58 -9.26
CA ARG A 36 23.86 -0.23 -9.00
C ARG A 36 24.74 -0.30 -10.23
N HIS A 37 24.81 -1.46 -10.88
CA HIS A 37 25.71 -1.65 -12.02
C HIS A 37 25.42 -0.67 -13.16
N TRP A 38 24.13 -0.43 -13.41
CA TRP A 38 23.71 0.52 -14.44
C TRP A 38 24.11 1.95 -14.04
N LEU A 39 23.77 2.43 -12.84
CA LEU A 39 24.06 3.79 -12.39
C LEU A 39 25.56 4.06 -12.37
N GLU A 40 26.37 3.14 -11.86
CA GLU A 40 27.83 3.27 -11.83
C GLU A 40 28.43 3.28 -13.24
N SER A 41 27.86 2.53 -14.19
CA SER A 41 28.32 2.55 -15.60
C SER A 41 28.03 3.86 -16.31
N GLU A 42 26.98 4.58 -15.89
CA GLU A 42 26.63 5.93 -16.37
C GLU A 42 27.39 7.04 -15.61
N GLY A 43 28.26 6.67 -14.67
CA GLY A 43 29.08 7.61 -13.90
C GLY A 43 28.37 8.26 -12.73
N HIS A 44 27.30 7.66 -12.23
CA HIS A 44 26.60 8.09 -11.02
C HIS A 44 27.12 7.34 -9.77
N GLU A 45 26.99 7.96 -8.62
CA GLU A 45 27.28 7.35 -7.32
C GLU A 45 25.98 6.85 -6.70
N LEU A 46 25.91 5.56 -6.32
CA LEU A 46 24.78 4.99 -5.59
C LEU A 46 25.18 4.62 -4.17
N VAL A 47 24.59 5.29 -3.20
CA VAL A 47 24.67 4.94 -1.78
C VAL A 47 23.38 4.25 -1.37
N THR A 48 23.49 3.07 -0.76
CA THR A 48 22.33 2.32 -0.26
C THR A 48 22.44 2.17 1.25
N THR A 49 21.32 2.44 1.94
CA THR A 49 21.20 2.30 3.40
C THR A 49 19.88 1.66 3.79
N THR A 50 19.82 1.11 5.00
CA THR A 50 18.58 0.66 5.65
C THR A 50 18.09 1.66 6.69
N ASP A 51 18.85 2.74 6.92
CA ASP A 51 18.49 3.78 7.89
C ASP A 51 17.32 4.60 7.36
N ARG A 52 16.34 4.82 8.21
CA ARG A 52 15.16 5.63 7.91
C ARG A 52 15.23 7.01 8.59
N GLU A 53 16.07 7.13 9.60
CA GLU A 53 16.32 8.33 10.38
C GLU A 53 17.77 8.32 10.79
N GLY A 54 18.44 9.49 10.78
CA GLY A 54 19.82 9.63 11.24
C GLY A 54 20.84 8.84 10.42
N GLY A 55 22.03 8.65 10.99
CA GLY A 55 23.07 7.77 10.50
C GLY A 55 23.48 8.00 9.06
N GLU A 56 23.65 6.92 8.30
CA GLU A 56 24.08 6.96 6.91
C GLU A 56 23.09 7.71 6.00
N LEU A 57 21.78 7.71 6.32
CA LEU A 57 20.80 8.46 5.55
C LEU A 57 21.08 9.96 5.64
N GLU A 58 21.14 10.52 6.85
CA GLU A 58 21.33 11.96 7.03
C GLU A 58 22.69 12.43 6.50
N GLU A 59 23.75 11.67 6.74
CA GLU A 59 25.09 11.99 6.26
C GLU A 59 25.16 12.06 4.74
N ASN A 60 24.49 11.13 4.04
CA ASN A 60 24.56 11.04 2.58
C ASN A 60 23.51 11.90 1.87
N LEU A 61 22.40 12.25 2.53
CA LEU A 61 21.35 13.06 1.93
C LEU A 61 21.76 14.52 1.74
N GLN A 62 22.69 15.05 2.58
CA GLN A 62 23.10 16.46 2.53
C GLN A 62 23.61 16.92 1.16
N ASP A 63 24.28 16.06 0.42
CA ASP A 63 24.86 16.34 -0.90
C ASP A 63 24.24 15.48 -2.02
N ALA A 64 23.16 14.75 -1.73
CA ALA A 64 22.45 13.93 -2.71
C ALA A 64 21.68 14.76 -3.72
N ASP A 65 21.70 14.34 -4.98
CA ASP A 65 20.87 14.89 -6.05
C ASP A 65 19.51 14.21 -6.12
N VAL A 66 19.45 12.90 -5.79
CA VAL A 66 18.26 12.04 -5.88
C VAL A 66 18.12 11.21 -4.60
N LEU A 67 16.90 11.13 -4.08
CA LEU A 67 16.50 10.19 -3.04
C LEU A 67 15.53 9.16 -3.61
N ILE A 68 15.82 7.87 -3.45
CA ILE A 68 14.90 6.77 -3.76
C ILE A 68 14.44 6.17 -2.44
N THR A 69 13.13 6.14 -2.22
CA THR A 69 12.48 5.56 -1.04
C THR A 69 11.42 4.54 -1.44
N THR A 70 10.87 3.80 -0.49
CA THR A 70 9.80 2.82 -0.73
C THR A 70 8.69 2.97 0.30
N PRO A 71 7.42 2.70 -0.06
CA PRO A 71 6.32 2.73 0.90
C PRO A 71 6.34 1.55 1.89
N PHE A 72 7.09 0.47 1.60
CA PHE A 72 7.18 -0.75 2.44
C PHE A 72 8.20 -0.64 3.57
N TRP A 73 9.10 0.32 3.47
CA TRP A 73 10.13 0.67 4.44
C TRP A 73 10.29 2.20 4.44
N PRO A 74 9.23 2.94 4.82
CA PRO A 74 9.15 4.36 4.53
C PRO A 74 10.21 5.17 5.29
N VAL A 75 10.83 6.07 4.54
CA VAL A 75 11.48 7.25 5.10
C VAL A 75 10.43 8.35 5.11
N TYR A 76 10.09 8.87 6.27
CA TYR A 76 9.23 10.04 6.35
C TYR A 76 10.04 11.28 5.99
N VAL A 77 10.00 11.63 4.69
CA VAL A 77 10.79 12.72 4.14
C VAL A 77 10.17 14.06 4.54
N THR A 78 10.75 14.67 5.55
CA THR A 78 10.24 15.91 6.15
C THR A 78 10.78 17.15 5.46
N ARG A 79 10.14 18.30 5.70
CA ARG A 79 10.63 19.63 5.30
C ARG A 79 12.08 19.86 5.74
N GLU A 80 12.42 19.55 7.01
CA GLU A 80 13.76 19.74 7.55
C GLU A 80 14.82 18.93 6.78
N MET A 81 14.50 17.70 6.39
CA MET A 81 15.40 16.88 5.56
C MET A 81 15.65 17.53 4.20
N MET A 82 14.61 18.07 3.55
CA MET A 82 14.73 18.75 2.26
C MET A 82 15.52 20.06 2.38
N GLU A 83 15.30 20.84 3.44
CA GLU A 83 16.05 22.06 3.72
C GLU A 83 17.55 21.80 3.93
N ASN A 84 17.89 20.67 4.55
CA ASN A 84 19.27 20.26 4.78
C ASN A 84 19.93 19.62 3.55
N ALA A 85 19.17 19.21 2.53
CA ALA A 85 19.63 18.54 1.32
C ALA A 85 19.66 19.51 0.12
N SER A 86 20.61 20.45 0.11
CA SER A 86 20.62 21.57 -0.85
C SER A 86 20.69 21.18 -2.32
N ASN A 87 21.20 20.00 -2.66
CA ASN A 87 21.31 19.50 -4.02
C ASN A 87 20.12 18.64 -4.45
N LEU A 88 19.24 18.26 -3.51
CA LEU A 88 18.12 17.33 -3.80
C LEU A 88 17.13 17.97 -4.78
N LYS A 89 16.91 17.29 -5.90
CA LYS A 89 16.01 17.74 -6.98
C LYS A 89 14.95 16.71 -7.35
N LEU A 90 15.15 15.43 -6.98
CA LEU A 90 14.24 14.36 -7.31
C LEU A 90 14.07 13.42 -6.13
N ILE A 91 12.83 13.13 -5.78
CA ILE A 91 12.47 12.06 -4.85
C ILE A 91 11.66 11.03 -5.64
N LEU A 92 12.13 9.79 -5.68
CA LEU A 92 11.43 8.67 -6.32
C LEU A 92 10.90 7.71 -5.26
N THR A 93 9.60 7.47 -5.28
CA THR A 93 8.99 6.37 -4.51
C THR A 93 9.00 5.12 -5.38
N ALA A 94 9.89 4.17 -5.09
CA ALA A 94 9.93 2.87 -5.74
C ALA A 94 8.78 1.99 -5.20
N GLY A 95 7.57 2.33 -5.61
CA GLY A 95 6.31 1.76 -5.16
C GLY A 95 5.16 2.71 -5.44
N VAL A 96 3.97 2.36 -4.96
CA VAL A 96 2.76 3.18 -5.08
C VAL A 96 2.40 3.77 -3.73
N GLY A 97 2.25 5.10 -3.70
CA GLY A 97 1.93 5.87 -2.51
C GLY A 97 3.11 6.68 -1.97
N SER A 98 3.00 8.01 -2.07
CA SER A 98 4.00 9.00 -1.66
C SER A 98 3.57 9.80 -0.42
N ASP A 99 2.64 9.28 0.36
CA ASP A 99 2.13 9.89 1.60
C ASP A 99 3.18 10.00 2.72
N HIS A 100 4.31 9.32 2.59
CA HIS A 100 5.47 9.44 3.48
C HIS A 100 6.41 10.61 3.11
N VAL A 101 6.10 11.38 2.06
CA VAL A 101 6.85 12.57 1.63
C VAL A 101 6.02 13.82 1.93
N ASP A 102 6.61 14.84 2.56
CA ASP A 102 5.99 16.17 2.67
C ASP A 102 5.93 16.83 1.28
N LEU A 103 4.83 16.55 0.55
CA LEU A 103 4.64 17.02 -0.82
C LEU A 103 4.52 18.55 -0.90
N GLY A 104 4.01 19.20 0.17
CA GLY A 104 3.95 20.66 0.25
C GLY A 104 5.35 21.27 0.32
N ALA A 105 6.21 20.71 1.17
CA ALA A 105 7.61 21.12 1.24
C ALA A 105 8.35 20.83 -0.08
N ALA A 106 8.12 19.69 -0.69
CA ALA A 106 8.74 19.35 -1.98
C ALA A 106 8.37 20.37 -3.06
N ALA A 107 7.11 20.78 -3.13
CA ALA A 107 6.65 21.81 -4.06
C ALA A 107 7.31 23.18 -3.78
N GLU A 108 7.36 23.61 -2.52
CA GLU A 108 8.00 24.89 -2.12
C GLU A 108 9.51 24.92 -2.43
N HIS A 109 10.21 23.78 -2.34
CA HIS A 109 11.64 23.65 -2.64
C HIS A 109 11.92 23.28 -4.12
N GLU A 110 10.90 23.25 -4.98
CA GLU A 110 11.02 22.87 -6.39
C GLU A 110 11.70 21.49 -6.57
N ILE A 111 11.37 20.55 -5.68
CA ILE A 111 11.81 19.16 -5.76
C ILE A 111 10.74 18.35 -6.48
N THR A 112 11.11 17.70 -7.57
CA THR A 112 10.22 16.78 -8.28
C THR A 112 10.00 15.53 -7.42
N VAL A 113 8.74 15.11 -7.29
CA VAL A 113 8.38 13.83 -6.65
C VAL A 113 7.66 12.96 -7.67
N ALA A 114 8.15 11.74 -7.83
CA ALA A 114 7.50 10.76 -8.69
C ALA A 114 7.37 9.41 -7.97
N GLU A 115 6.35 8.63 -8.34
CA GLU A 115 6.13 7.28 -7.83
C GLU A 115 5.94 6.28 -8.97
N GLN A 116 6.13 4.98 -8.67
CA GLN A 116 5.97 3.92 -9.68
C GLN A 116 4.51 3.50 -9.77
N THR A 117 3.70 4.40 -10.34
CA THR A 117 2.26 4.19 -10.49
C THR A 117 1.94 2.90 -11.24
N ALA A 118 0.97 2.14 -10.73
CA ALA A 118 0.47 0.89 -11.28
C ALA A 118 1.43 -0.31 -11.26
N SER A 119 2.67 -0.18 -10.83
CA SER A 119 3.67 -1.27 -10.85
C SER A 119 3.29 -2.51 -10.01
N ASN A 120 2.48 -2.34 -8.94
CA ASN A 120 2.09 -3.42 -8.03
C ASN A 120 0.58 -3.70 -7.96
N VAL A 121 -0.23 -3.06 -8.77
CA VAL A 121 -1.71 -3.13 -8.65
C VAL A 121 -2.26 -4.56 -8.74
N VAL A 122 -1.61 -5.41 -9.55
CA VAL A 122 -1.97 -6.82 -9.70
C VAL A 122 -1.69 -7.56 -8.39
N SER A 123 -0.49 -7.41 -7.86
CA SER A 123 -0.03 -8.09 -6.65
C SER A 123 -0.90 -7.72 -5.44
N VAL A 124 -1.19 -6.43 -5.24
CA VAL A 124 -2.05 -5.96 -4.15
C VAL A 124 -3.48 -6.47 -4.31
N ALA A 125 -4.04 -6.43 -5.53
CA ALA A 125 -5.38 -6.94 -5.77
C ALA A 125 -5.50 -8.45 -5.48
N GLU A 126 -4.49 -9.24 -5.82
CA GLU A 126 -4.45 -10.67 -5.51
C GLU A 126 -4.31 -10.94 -4.01
N HIS A 127 -3.49 -10.16 -3.34
CA HIS A 127 -3.36 -10.22 -1.89
C HIS A 127 -4.67 -9.88 -1.18
N ALA A 128 -5.37 -8.82 -1.60
CA ALA A 128 -6.68 -8.44 -1.05
C ALA A 128 -7.71 -9.56 -1.22
N VAL A 129 -7.77 -10.19 -2.39
CA VAL A 129 -8.66 -11.35 -2.64
C VAL A 129 -8.28 -12.54 -1.76
N MET A 130 -6.99 -12.83 -1.59
CA MET A 130 -6.50 -13.84 -0.66
C MET A 130 -6.96 -13.53 0.77
N CYS A 131 -6.87 -12.29 1.23
CA CYS A 131 -7.35 -11.84 2.54
C CYS A 131 -8.85 -12.11 2.72
N VAL A 132 -9.67 -11.74 1.73
CA VAL A 132 -11.11 -12.00 1.73
C VAL A 132 -11.40 -13.49 1.89
N LEU A 133 -10.74 -14.33 1.08
CA LEU A 133 -10.95 -15.78 1.14
C LEU A 133 -10.48 -16.39 2.47
N ASN A 134 -9.33 -15.96 2.99
CA ASN A 134 -8.81 -16.43 4.28
C ASN A 134 -9.78 -16.13 5.43
N LEU A 135 -10.34 -14.91 5.47
CA LEU A 135 -11.31 -14.53 6.52
C LEU A 135 -12.60 -15.32 6.40
N VAL A 136 -13.23 -15.31 5.22
CA VAL A 136 -14.52 -15.96 5.00
C VAL A 136 -14.43 -17.48 5.22
N ARG A 137 -13.31 -18.11 4.82
CA ARG A 137 -13.05 -19.53 5.02
C ARG A 137 -12.46 -19.89 6.38
N ASN A 138 -12.18 -18.88 7.24
CA ASN A 138 -11.58 -19.09 8.56
C ASN A 138 -10.25 -19.89 8.48
N PHE A 139 -9.41 -19.58 7.50
CA PHE A 139 -8.26 -20.43 7.13
C PHE A 139 -7.18 -20.47 8.23
N ILE A 140 -6.80 -19.34 8.82
CA ILE A 140 -5.71 -19.28 9.80
C ILE A 140 -5.96 -20.16 11.04
N PRO A 141 -7.14 -20.12 11.68
CA PRO A 141 -7.45 -21.05 12.76
C PRO A 141 -7.42 -22.52 12.34
N GLN A 142 -7.87 -22.84 11.12
CA GLN A 142 -7.82 -24.21 10.60
C GLN A 142 -6.38 -24.70 10.42
N TYR A 143 -5.53 -23.85 9.82
CA TYR A 143 -4.11 -24.13 9.64
C TYR A 143 -3.39 -24.35 10.98
N ASN A 144 -3.65 -23.47 11.96
CA ASN A 144 -3.05 -23.56 13.28
C ASN A 144 -3.44 -24.85 14.02
N GLN A 145 -4.70 -25.29 13.91
CA GLN A 145 -5.11 -26.58 14.50
C GLN A 145 -4.29 -27.75 13.97
N VAL A 146 -4.12 -27.82 12.64
CA VAL A 146 -3.35 -28.92 12.03
C VAL A 146 -1.90 -28.92 12.50
N ILE A 147 -1.26 -27.75 12.58
CA ILE A 147 0.12 -27.62 13.07
C ILE A 147 0.23 -28.05 14.54
N ASN A 148 -0.76 -27.72 15.35
CA ASN A 148 -0.80 -28.05 16.78
C ASN A 148 -1.24 -29.51 17.06
N GLY A 149 -1.54 -30.29 16.02
CA GLY A 149 -2.01 -31.67 16.14
C GLY A 149 -3.46 -31.81 16.60
N GLU A 150 -4.25 -30.75 16.46
CA GLU A 150 -5.66 -30.71 16.79
C GLU A 150 -6.53 -31.08 15.58
N TRP A 151 -7.78 -31.51 15.83
CA TRP A 151 -8.73 -31.93 14.78
C TRP A 151 -10.19 -31.68 15.17
N ASP A 152 -10.60 -30.41 15.30
CA ASP A 152 -11.96 -30.01 15.66
C ASP A 152 -12.70 -29.40 14.46
N ILE A 153 -13.26 -30.24 13.60
CA ILE A 153 -14.01 -29.83 12.41
C ILE A 153 -15.24 -28.98 12.80
N ALA A 154 -15.98 -29.40 13.83
CA ALA A 154 -17.21 -28.72 14.25
C ALA A 154 -16.93 -27.32 14.81
N GLY A 155 -15.87 -27.17 15.62
CA GLY A 155 -15.44 -25.89 16.17
C GLY A 155 -15.01 -24.89 15.09
N LEU A 156 -14.39 -25.40 14.01
CA LEU A 156 -13.96 -24.56 12.87
C LEU A 156 -15.12 -24.20 11.95
N ALA A 157 -16.03 -25.15 11.69
CA ALA A 157 -17.15 -24.98 10.75
C ALA A 157 -18.10 -23.85 11.16
N LYS A 158 -18.26 -23.59 12.47
CA LYS A 158 -19.14 -22.52 12.98
C LYS A 158 -18.79 -21.10 12.51
N ARG A 159 -17.60 -20.89 11.94
CA ARG A 159 -17.10 -19.60 11.46
C ARG A 159 -16.64 -19.63 10.00
N SER A 160 -16.84 -20.74 9.31
CA SER A 160 -16.46 -20.92 7.91
C SER A 160 -17.67 -20.75 7.01
N TYR A 161 -17.56 -19.94 5.98
CA TYR A 161 -18.61 -19.63 5.03
C TYR A 161 -18.10 -19.75 3.60
N ASP A 162 -19.02 -19.86 2.65
CA ASP A 162 -18.72 -19.67 1.24
C ASP A 162 -18.80 -18.19 0.90
N LEU A 163 -17.98 -17.75 -0.06
CA LEU A 163 -18.00 -16.38 -0.55
C LEU A 163 -19.17 -16.16 -1.52
N GLU A 164 -19.61 -17.22 -2.20
CA GLU A 164 -20.78 -17.20 -3.09
C GLU A 164 -22.00 -16.56 -2.42
N GLY A 165 -22.67 -15.68 -3.14
CA GLY A 165 -23.87 -14.98 -2.67
C GLY A 165 -23.64 -13.89 -1.63
N LYS A 166 -22.43 -13.70 -1.13
CA LYS A 166 -22.07 -12.60 -0.21
C LYS A 166 -22.10 -11.26 -0.94
N THR A 167 -22.27 -10.21 -0.15
CA THR A 167 -22.19 -8.83 -0.62
C THR A 167 -20.84 -8.25 -0.23
N VAL A 168 -20.07 -7.77 -1.24
CA VAL A 168 -18.74 -7.18 -1.04
C VAL A 168 -18.78 -5.70 -1.38
N GLY A 169 -18.34 -4.85 -0.47
CA GLY A 169 -18.15 -3.42 -0.68
C GLY A 169 -16.66 -3.11 -0.89
N ILE A 170 -16.35 -2.29 -1.88
CA ILE A 170 -14.99 -1.82 -2.14
C ILE A 170 -14.96 -0.32 -1.87
N TYR A 171 -14.29 0.07 -0.80
CA TYR A 171 -14.03 1.46 -0.46
C TYR A 171 -12.73 1.92 -1.15
N GLY A 172 -12.88 2.70 -2.25
CA GLY A 172 -11.76 3.08 -3.10
C GLY A 172 -11.69 2.26 -4.40
N ALA A 173 -12.50 2.60 -5.40
CA ALA A 173 -12.51 1.94 -6.71
C ALA A 173 -11.52 2.59 -7.68
N GLY A 174 -10.24 2.67 -7.29
CA GLY A 174 -9.10 2.99 -8.14
C GLY A 174 -8.64 1.77 -8.97
N ALA A 175 -7.41 1.78 -9.47
CA ALA A 175 -6.87 0.67 -10.26
C ALA A 175 -6.89 -0.66 -9.47
N ILE A 176 -6.47 -0.65 -8.20
CA ILE A 176 -6.46 -1.85 -7.35
C ILE A 176 -7.90 -2.31 -7.07
N GLY A 177 -8.79 -1.42 -6.60
CA GLY A 177 -10.16 -1.78 -6.27
C GLY A 177 -10.95 -2.36 -7.46
N GLN A 178 -10.71 -1.86 -8.68
CA GLN A 178 -11.28 -2.42 -9.90
C GLN A 178 -10.74 -3.83 -10.18
N LEU A 179 -9.43 -4.07 -10.01
CA LEU A 179 -8.84 -5.39 -10.18
C LEU A 179 -9.30 -6.38 -9.09
N VAL A 180 -9.53 -5.93 -7.86
CA VAL A 180 -10.15 -6.74 -6.79
C VAL A 180 -11.56 -7.18 -7.24
N ALA A 181 -12.38 -6.23 -7.71
CA ALA A 181 -13.73 -6.55 -8.21
C ALA A 181 -13.70 -7.58 -9.33
N MET A 182 -12.84 -7.38 -10.33
CA MET A 182 -12.70 -8.30 -11.46
C MET A 182 -12.30 -9.72 -11.03
N ARG A 183 -11.45 -9.86 -9.98
CA ARG A 183 -11.02 -11.15 -9.43
C ARG A 183 -12.05 -11.79 -8.52
N LEU A 184 -12.90 -11.01 -7.86
CA LEU A 184 -13.98 -11.53 -7.02
C LEU A 184 -15.22 -11.91 -7.83
N LYS A 185 -15.43 -11.35 -9.02
CA LYS A 185 -16.60 -11.61 -9.88
C LYS A 185 -16.88 -13.09 -10.12
N PRO A 186 -15.88 -13.98 -10.39
CA PRO A 186 -16.12 -15.41 -10.58
C PRO A 186 -16.63 -16.17 -9.34
N PHE A 187 -16.62 -15.55 -8.17
CA PHE A 187 -17.18 -16.15 -6.94
C PHE A 187 -18.68 -15.89 -6.75
N ASP A 188 -19.36 -15.37 -7.76
CA ASP A 188 -20.79 -15.09 -7.74
C ASP A 188 -21.25 -14.21 -6.57
N VAL A 189 -20.43 -13.20 -6.25
CA VAL A 189 -20.68 -12.18 -5.22
C VAL A 189 -21.50 -11.02 -5.78
N LYS A 190 -22.24 -10.33 -4.90
CA LYS A 190 -22.83 -9.03 -5.20
C LYS A 190 -21.83 -7.94 -4.80
N MET A 191 -21.44 -7.07 -5.72
CA MET A 191 -20.41 -6.08 -5.47
C MET A 191 -20.92 -4.66 -5.57
N TYR A 192 -20.48 -3.84 -4.60
CA TYR A 192 -20.69 -2.42 -4.56
C TYR A 192 -19.36 -1.70 -4.38
N TYR A 193 -19.29 -0.44 -4.79
CA TYR A 193 -18.14 0.41 -4.52
C TYR A 193 -18.56 1.79 -4.08
N TYR A 194 -17.67 2.43 -3.32
CA TYR A 194 -17.70 3.84 -3.02
C TYR A 194 -16.41 4.52 -3.49
N LYS A 195 -16.54 5.68 -4.08
CA LYS A 195 -15.46 6.56 -4.53
C LYS A 195 -16.02 7.97 -4.66
N ARG A 196 -15.20 9.00 -4.42
CA ARG A 196 -15.61 10.42 -4.55
C ARG A 196 -16.24 10.73 -5.92
N SER A 197 -15.59 10.27 -6.99
CA SER A 197 -16.10 10.42 -8.36
C SER A 197 -16.59 9.07 -8.87
N ARG A 198 -17.87 8.98 -9.23
CA ARG A 198 -18.45 7.76 -9.77
C ARG A 198 -17.74 7.34 -11.06
N LEU A 199 -17.50 6.05 -11.22
CA LEU A 199 -16.97 5.46 -12.43
C LEU A 199 -18.01 5.52 -13.57
N SER A 200 -17.51 5.39 -14.80
CA SER A 200 -18.38 5.28 -15.97
C SER A 200 -19.20 3.97 -15.94
N ASN A 201 -20.33 3.97 -16.65
CA ASN A 201 -21.15 2.77 -16.78
C ASN A 201 -20.37 1.60 -17.43
N VAL A 202 -19.37 1.89 -18.25
CA VAL A 202 -18.51 0.87 -18.87
C VAL A 202 -17.60 0.22 -17.84
N GLU A 203 -16.93 1.01 -17.00
CA GLU A 203 -16.09 0.51 -15.91
C GLU A 203 -16.92 -0.30 -14.91
N GLU A 204 -18.10 0.21 -14.50
CA GLU A 204 -19.03 -0.52 -13.63
C GLU A 204 -19.41 -1.90 -14.23
N ALA A 205 -19.71 -1.96 -15.53
CA ALA A 205 -20.08 -3.21 -16.20
C ALA A 205 -18.90 -4.19 -16.31
N VAL A 206 -17.71 -3.70 -16.61
CA VAL A 206 -16.49 -4.53 -16.68
C VAL A 206 -16.17 -5.13 -15.33
N CYS A 207 -16.14 -4.33 -14.28
CA CYS A 207 -15.86 -4.78 -12.91
C CYS A 207 -17.00 -5.62 -12.32
N GLY A 208 -18.23 -5.39 -12.76
CA GLY A 208 -19.43 -6.08 -12.26
C GLY A 208 -19.90 -5.56 -10.90
N PHE A 209 -19.53 -4.34 -10.53
CA PHE A 209 -19.96 -3.69 -9.29
C PHE A 209 -20.86 -2.47 -9.57
N ARG A 210 -21.48 -1.92 -8.53
CA ARG A 210 -22.36 -0.75 -8.61
C ARG A 210 -21.98 0.27 -7.57
N TYR A 211 -22.10 1.54 -7.92
CA TYR A 211 -21.92 2.63 -6.96
C TYR A 211 -22.96 2.56 -5.84
N THR A 212 -22.52 2.82 -4.61
CA THR A 212 -23.39 3.01 -3.44
C THR A 212 -22.82 4.12 -2.54
N HIS A 213 -23.62 4.66 -1.65
CA HIS A 213 -23.14 5.55 -0.59
C HIS A 213 -22.44 4.75 0.50
N LEU A 214 -21.54 5.40 1.24
CA LEU A 214 -20.73 4.73 2.28
C LEU A 214 -21.62 4.09 3.34
N ASP A 215 -22.61 4.81 3.85
CA ASP A 215 -23.52 4.31 4.90
C ASP A 215 -24.27 3.04 4.46
N ASP A 216 -24.73 3.00 3.21
CA ASP A 216 -25.38 1.82 2.65
C ASP A 216 -24.39 0.65 2.50
N MET A 217 -23.15 0.91 2.11
CA MET A 217 -22.09 -0.08 2.05
C MET A 217 -21.83 -0.69 3.43
N LEU A 218 -21.62 0.15 4.44
CA LEU A 218 -21.36 -0.26 5.82
C LEU A 218 -22.49 -1.13 6.36
N ALA A 219 -23.75 -0.70 6.18
CA ALA A 219 -24.91 -1.40 6.74
C ALA A 219 -25.22 -2.75 6.07
N HIS A 220 -24.83 -2.95 4.81
CA HIS A 220 -25.34 -4.08 4.03
C HIS A 220 -24.28 -5.06 3.54
N CYS A 221 -23.00 -4.65 3.46
CA CYS A 221 -21.96 -5.55 2.96
C CYS A 221 -21.50 -6.56 4.00
N ASP A 222 -21.32 -7.81 3.56
CA ASP A 222 -20.74 -8.89 4.36
C ASP A 222 -19.22 -8.73 4.48
N VAL A 223 -18.58 -8.19 3.45
CA VAL A 223 -17.13 -7.92 3.40
C VAL A 223 -16.94 -6.50 2.92
N ILE A 224 -16.05 -5.76 3.56
CA ILE A 224 -15.58 -4.46 3.08
C ILE A 224 -14.08 -4.56 2.82
N VAL A 225 -13.64 -4.09 1.65
CA VAL A 225 -12.23 -4.02 1.24
C VAL A 225 -11.86 -2.54 1.07
N ILE A 226 -10.84 -2.09 1.79
CA ILE A 226 -10.34 -0.71 1.76
C ILE A 226 -9.16 -0.66 0.79
N GLU A 227 -9.32 0.15 -0.28
CA GLU A 227 -8.31 0.43 -1.31
C GLU A 227 -8.22 1.94 -1.63
N ALA A 228 -8.65 2.77 -0.69
CA ALA A 228 -8.56 4.23 -0.82
C ALA A 228 -7.17 4.72 -0.37
N PRO A 229 -6.65 5.81 -0.96
CA PRO A 229 -5.41 6.42 -0.49
C PRO A 229 -5.61 7.05 0.91
N LEU A 230 -4.51 7.20 1.65
CA LEU A 230 -4.50 7.97 2.89
C LEU A 230 -4.54 9.46 2.54
N THR A 231 -5.53 10.14 3.04
CA THR A 231 -5.75 11.59 2.91
C THR A 231 -6.33 12.11 4.23
N PRO A 232 -6.36 13.42 4.47
CA PRO A 232 -7.01 13.95 5.69
C PRO A 232 -8.47 13.51 5.85
N GLU A 233 -9.19 13.26 4.74
CA GLU A 233 -10.57 12.79 4.79
C GLU A 233 -10.70 11.29 5.06
N THR A 234 -9.65 10.51 4.81
CA THR A 234 -9.68 9.04 5.01
C THR A 234 -8.90 8.60 6.24
N GLU A 235 -8.05 9.46 6.82
CA GLU A 235 -7.35 9.20 8.07
C GLU A 235 -8.35 9.02 9.21
N GLY A 236 -8.28 7.89 9.91
CA GLY A 236 -9.18 7.54 10.97
C GLY A 236 -10.65 7.41 10.58
N LEU A 237 -10.97 7.36 9.28
CA LEU A 237 -12.36 7.29 8.80
C LEU A 237 -13.10 6.08 9.36
N PHE A 238 -12.43 4.94 9.45
CA PHE A 238 -13.01 3.75 10.07
C PHE A 238 -12.79 3.80 11.59
N ASP A 239 -13.39 4.82 12.19
CA ASP A 239 -13.44 5.03 13.64
C ASP A 239 -14.42 4.07 14.33
N ARG A 240 -14.63 4.25 15.64
CA ARG A 240 -15.55 3.43 16.41
C ARG A 240 -16.99 3.50 15.90
N GLU A 241 -17.46 4.69 15.51
CA GLU A 241 -18.84 4.86 15.02
C GLU A 241 -19.03 4.14 13.68
N VAL A 242 -18.09 4.32 12.76
CA VAL A 242 -18.11 3.68 11.45
C VAL A 242 -17.96 2.16 11.56
N LEU A 243 -17.02 1.66 12.38
CA LEU A 243 -16.84 0.22 12.58
C LEU A 243 -18.08 -0.46 13.18
N PHE A 244 -18.73 0.19 14.13
CA PHE A 244 -19.96 -0.35 14.75
C PHE A 244 -21.23 -0.11 13.90
N SER A 245 -21.19 0.76 12.90
CA SER A 245 -22.26 0.90 11.90
C SER A 245 -22.21 -0.20 10.82
N MET A 246 -21.06 -0.88 10.68
CA MET A 246 -20.94 -2.02 9.78
C MET A 246 -21.91 -3.13 10.16
N LYS A 247 -22.31 -3.90 9.17
CA LYS A 247 -23.15 -5.09 9.38
C LYS A 247 -22.52 -6.00 10.44
N ARG A 248 -23.27 -6.33 11.50
CA ARG A 248 -22.77 -7.26 12.53
C ARG A 248 -22.35 -8.59 11.91
N GLY A 249 -21.12 -9.03 12.22
CA GLY A 249 -20.54 -10.23 11.62
C GLY A 249 -19.90 -10.00 10.24
N ALA A 250 -19.71 -8.75 9.83
CA ALA A 250 -18.97 -8.43 8.62
C ALA A 250 -17.46 -8.66 8.81
N TRP A 251 -16.77 -8.85 7.70
CA TRP A 251 -15.31 -8.90 7.61
C TRP A 251 -14.78 -7.60 7.01
N LEU A 252 -13.64 -7.15 7.52
CA LEU A 252 -12.93 -5.98 7.01
C LEU A 252 -11.55 -6.36 6.49
N VAL A 253 -11.20 -5.89 5.30
CA VAL A 253 -9.87 -6.05 4.69
C VAL A 253 -9.29 -4.68 4.40
N ASN A 254 -8.02 -4.46 4.76
CA ASN A 254 -7.31 -3.21 4.48
C ASN A 254 -5.93 -3.49 3.89
N THR A 255 -5.77 -3.24 2.61
CA THR A 255 -4.50 -3.31 1.87
C THR A 255 -4.06 -1.93 1.36
N ALA A 256 -4.65 -0.87 1.91
CA ALA A 256 -4.36 0.52 1.58
C ALA A 256 -3.36 1.16 2.56
N ARG A 257 -3.84 1.71 3.67
CA ARG A 257 -3.00 2.31 4.73
C ARG A 257 -3.58 2.02 6.12
N GLY A 258 -2.69 1.75 7.09
CA GLY A 258 -3.08 1.44 8.48
C GLY A 258 -3.88 2.56 9.15
N ALA A 259 -3.43 3.79 8.98
CA ALA A 259 -4.04 4.97 9.58
C ALA A 259 -5.49 5.29 9.11
N ILE A 260 -6.01 4.58 8.10
CA ILE A 260 -7.42 4.70 7.69
C ILE A 260 -8.37 4.10 8.75
N VAL A 261 -7.89 3.15 9.54
CA VAL A 261 -8.67 2.42 10.54
C VAL A 261 -8.18 2.78 11.93
N ASP A 262 -9.08 3.24 12.80
CA ASP A 262 -8.75 3.47 14.20
C ASP A 262 -8.30 2.17 14.88
N ARG A 263 -7.08 2.21 15.42
CA ARG A 263 -6.38 1.05 15.96
C ARG A 263 -7.13 0.40 17.13
N ASP A 264 -7.59 1.20 18.06
CA ASP A 264 -8.15 0.71 19.30
C ASP A 264 -9.62 0.33 19.11
N ALA A 265 -10.36 1.07 18.29
CA ALA A 265 -11.73 0.77 17.92
C ALA A 265 -11.85 -0.53 17.12
N LEU A 266 -10.87 -0.84 16.24
CA LEU A 266 -10.85 -2.12 15.53
C LEU A 266 -10.70 -3.30 16.52
N VAL A 267 -9.79 -3.19 17.48
CA VAL A 267 -9.62 -4.22 18.52
C VAL A 267 -10.92 -4.41 19.30
N GLU A 268 -11.56 -3.33 19.76
CA GLU A 268 -12.85 -3.37 20.46
C GLU A 268 -13.93 -4.09 19.62
N ALA A 269 -14.06 -3.72 18.33
CA ALA A 269 -15.07 -4.32 17.46
C ALA A 269 -14.88 -5.83 17.24
N LEU A 270 -13.63 -6.30 17.22
CA LEU A 270 -13.31 -7.72 17.11
C LEU A 270 -13.50 -8.46 18.45
N GLU A 271 -13.11 -7.88 19.58
CA GLU A 271 -13.27 -8.47 20.91
C GLU A 271 -14.74 -8.59 21.32
N GLU A 272 -15.57 -7.60 20.99
CA GLU A 272 -17.02 -7.64 21.20
C GLU A 272 -17.74 -8.56 20.19
N GLY A 273 -17.03 -9.10 19.20
CA GLY A 273 -17.60 -9.93 18.14
C GLY A 273 -18.62 -9.18 17.28
N HIS A 274 -18.47 -7.85 17.17
CA HIS A 274 -19.23 -7.04 16.23
C HIS A 274 -18.76 -7.34 14.80
N LEU A 275 -17.46 -7.29 14.55
CA LEU A 275 -16.83 -7.78 13.32
C LEU A 275 -16.45 -9.27 13.44
N ALA A 276 -16.63 -10.01 12.36
CA ALA A 276 -16.25 -11.42 12.29
C ALA A 276 -14.75 -11.63 12.16
N GLY A 277 -14.04 -10.70 11.55
CA GLY A 277 -12.59 -10.75 11.38
C GLY A 277 -12.03 -9.56 10.61
N TYR A 278 -10.71 -9.40 10.72
CA TYR A 278 -9.94 -8.39 10.02
C TYR A 278 -8.73 -9.02 9.32
N ALA A 279 -8.47 -8.62 8.09
CA ALA A 279 -7.21 -8.92 7.42
C ALA A 279 -6.58 -7.63 6.92
N GLY A 280 -5.29 -7.49 7.11
CA GLY A 280 -4.58 -6.30 6.69
C GLY A 280 -3.14 -6.60 6.31
N ASP A 281 -2.59 -5.69 5.52
CA ASP A 281 -1.18 -5.72 5.11
C ASP A 281 -0.43 -4.46 5.58
N VAL A 282 -1.15 -3.52 6.15
CA VAL A 282 -0.68 -2.19 6.51
C VAL A 282 -0.88 -1.89 7.99
N TRP A 283 -0.01 -1.10 8.56
CA TRP A 283 0.06 -0.82 9.99
C TRP A 283 0.15 0.68 10.25
N ASP A 284 -0.05 1.10 11.49
CA ASP A 284 0.19 2.44 11.97
C ASP A 284 0.68 2.39 13.43
N PRO A 285 1.98 2.74 13.69
CA PRO A 285 3.03 3.11 12.74
C PRO A 285 3.62 1.91 11.97
N GLU A 286 4.37 2.19 10.91
CA GLU A 286 5.17 1.19 10.16
C GLU A 286 6.68 1.44 10.30
N PRO A 287 7.48 0.38 10.55
CA PRO A 287 7.08 -0.97 10.94
C PRO A 287 6.37 -1.00 12.30
N ALA A 288 5.38 -1.89 12.43
CA ALA A 288 4.62 -2.04 13.66
C ALA A 288 5.52 -2.52 14.81
N PRO A 289 5.48 -1.85 15.99
CA PRO A 289 6.26 -2.26 17.17
C PRO A 289 5.83 -3.66 17.65
N PRO A 290 6.68 -4.36 18.43
CA PRO A 290 6.39 -5.71 18.92
C PRO A 290 5.11 -5.82 19.75
N ASP A 291 4.72 -4.76 20.44
CA ASP A 291 3.56 -4.65 21.30
C ASP A 291 2.32 -4.04 20.62
N HIS A 292 2.35 -3.85 19.31
CA HIS A 292 1.22 -3.31 18.56
C HIS A 292 -0.04 -4.17 18.77
N PRO A 293 -1.20 -3.56 19.14
CA PRO A 293 -2.41 -4.30 19.52
C PRO A 293 -2.92 -5.27 18.44
N TRP A 294 -2.79 -4.90 17.19
CA TRP A 294 -3.24 -5.74 16.07
C TRP A 294 -2.48 -7.07 15.95
N ARG A 295 -1.35 -7.24 16.63
CA ARG A 295 -0.63 -8.53 16.65
C ARG A 295 -1.33 -9.61 17.45
N GLN A 296 -2.24 -9.23 18.36
CA GLN A 296 -2.90 -10.14 19.31
C GLN A 296 -4.42 -10.09 19.26
N MET A 297 -5.02 -9.22 18.43
CA MET A 297 -6.48 -9.14 18.32
C MET A 297 -7.07 -10.47 17.80
N PRO A 298 -8.32 -10.81 18.17
CA PRO A 298 -8.93 -12.06 17.75
C PRO A 298 -9.28 -12.04 16.25
N ASN A 299 -9.31 -13.23 15.63
CA ASN A 299 -9.82 -13.43 14.26
C ASN A 299 -9.18 -12.51 13.21
N HIS A 300 -7.86 -12.38 13.26
CA HIS A 300 -7.15 -11.53 12.35
C HIS A 300 -6.13 -12.30 11.48
N MET A 301 -5.78 -11.69 10.37
CA MET A 301 -4.66 -12.05 9.50
C MET A 301 -3.92 -10.77 9.11
N MET A 302 -2.65 -10.64 9.55
CA MET A 302 -1.83 -9.46 9.27
C MET A 302 -0.54 -9.87 8.58
N THR A 303 -0.13 -9.11 7.57
CA THR A 303 1.13 -9.25 6.84
C THR A 303 1.96 -7.97 6.93
N PRO A 304 3.29 -8.01 6.71
CA PRO A 304 4.20 -6.89 6.99
C PRO A 304 4.37 -5.95 5.79
N HIS A 305 3.27 -5.41 5.26
CA HIS A 305 3.22 -4.55 4.08
C HIS A 305 3.91 -5.18 2.85
N SER A 306 3.57 -6.44 2.59
CA SER A 306 4.17 -7.26 1.55
C SER A 306 3.25 -7.53 0.34
N ALA A 307 2.03 -7.02 0.36
CA ALA A 307 1.06 -7.21 -0.72
C ALA A 307 1.60 -6.75 -2.09
N GLY A 308 2.36 -5.66 -2.10
CA GLY A 308 2.96 -5.10 -3.31
C GLY A 308 4.41 -5.53 -3.57
N THR A 309 4.98 -6.51 -2.83
CA THR A 309 6.40 -6.86 -2.92
C THR A 309 6.66 -8.24 -3.55
N THR A 310 5.78 -8.70 -4.44
CA THR A 310 6.04 -9.91 -5.22
C THR A 310 7.25 -9.72 -6.13
N LEU A 311 7.88 -10.81 -6.56
CA LEU A 311 9.00 -10.75 -7.51
C LEU A 311 8.62 -10.04 -8.81
N ASP A 312 7.38 -10.23 -9.28
CA ASP A 312 6.85 -9.57 -10.47
C ASP A 312 6.74 -8.05 -10.25
N ALA A 313 6.16 -7.62 -9.13
CA ALA A 313 6.04 -6.20 -8.80
C ALA A 313 7.42 -5.54 -8.65
N GLN A 314 8.37 -6.22 -8.01
CA GLN A 314 9.73 -5.68 -7.82
C GLN A 314 10.49 -5.51 -9.14
N LYS A 315 10.24 -6.39 -10.12
CA LYS A 315 10.76 -6.22 -11.47
C LYS A 315 10.18 -4.95 -12.14
N HIS A 316 8.86 -4.75 -12.02
CA HIS A 316 8.23 -3.54 -12.53
C HIS A 316 8.77 -2.28 -11.85
N TYR A 317 8.95 -2.29 -10.53
CA TYR A 317 9.57 -1.16 -9.80
C TYR A 317 10.97 -0.82 -10.33
N ALA A 318 11.79 -1.82 -10.52
CA ALA A 318 13.16 -1.61 -11.01
C ALA A 318 13.16 -1.02 -12.41
N ASP A 319 12.33 -1.55 -13.32
CA ASP A 319 12.22 -1.07 -14.69
C ASP A 319 11.66 0.36 -14.75
N ASP A 320 10.61 0.66 -13.98
CA ASP A 320 9.98 1.98 -13.94
C ASP A 320 10.90 3.02 -13.29
N THR A 321 11.55 2.67 -12.17
CA THR A 321 12.55 3.54 -11.53
C THR A 321 13.69 3.88 -12.48
N ARG A 322 14.18 2.89 -13.23
CA ARG A 322 15.21 3.11 -14.25
C ARG A 322 14.74 4.06 -15.34
N ARG A 323 13.51 3.91 -15.85
CA ARG A 323 12.94 4.82 -16.87
C ARG A 323 12.81 6.25 -16.35
N CYS A 324 12.30 6.43 -15.13
CA CYS A 324 12.20 7.76 -14.51
C CYS A 324 13.58 8.42 -14.36
N LEU A 325 14.58 7.66 -13.88
CA LEU A 325 15.95 8.17 -13.73
C LEU A 325 16.57 8.51 -15.09
N GLN A 326 16.38 7.67 -16.11
CA GLN A 326 16.88 7.95 -17.46
C GLN A 326 16.29 9.24 -18.04
N ALA A 327 14.97 9.44 -17.94
CA ALA A 327 14.31 10.67 -18.37
C ALA A 327 14.91 11.88 -17.63
N TYR A 328 15.03 11.79 -16.32
CA TYR A 328 15.60 12.85 -15.48
C TYR A 328 17.06 13.18 -15.86
N PHE A 329 17.92 12.18 -16.02
CA PHE A 329 19.34 12.39 -16.40
C PHE A 329 19.50 13.00 -17.79
N ASN A 330 18.60 12.68 -18.72
CA ASN A 330 18.59 13.25 -20.06
C ASN A 330 17.97 14.66 -20.12
N GLY A 331 17.38 15.17 -19.04
CA GLY A 331 16.61 16.41 -19.04
C GLY A 331 15.29 16.27 -19.81
N GLU A 332 14.78 15.05 -19.93
CA GLU A 332 13.47 14.72 -20.50
C GLU A 332 12.41 14.74 -19.40
N GLN A 333 11.16 14.96 -19.79
CA GLN A 333 10.05 14.90 -18.86
C GLN A 333 9.79 13.46 -18.38
N ILE A 334 9.65 13.25 -17.07
CA ILE A 334 9.11 12.00 -16.54
C ILE A 334 7.66 11.87 -16.98
N GLU A 335 7.21 10.66 -17.29
CA GLU A 335 5.83 10.40 -17.71
C GLU A 335 4.82 10.95 -16.69
N ASP A 336 3.80 11.67 -17.18
CA ASP A 336 2.82 12.39 -16.32
C ASP A 336 2.14 11.50 -15.29
N ASP A 337 1.90 10.23 -15.63
CA ASP A 337 1.27 9.26 -14.73
C ASP A 337 2.11 8.90 -13.49
N HIS A 338 3.41 9.14 -13.55
CA HIS A 338 4.33 8.94 -12.41
C HIS A 338 4.53 10.20 -11.57
N LEU A 339 4.23 11.39 -12.11
CA LEU A 339 4.48 12.65 -11.44
C LEU A 339 3.49 12.94 -10.30
N ILE A 340 4.03 13.25 -9.14
CA ILE A 340 3.26 13.69 -7.97
C ILE A 340 3.46 15.18 -7.72
N VAL A 341 4.72 15.65 -7.72
CA VAL A 341 5.09 17.06 -7.64
C VAL A 341 6.01 17.37 -8.82
N ASP A 342 5.70 18.41 -9.57
CA ASP A 342 6.52 18.90 -10.67
C ASP A 342 6.40 20.42 -10.81
N GLY A 343 7.52 21.11 -11.14
CA GLY A 343 7.54 22.55 -11.36
C GLY A 343 7.04 23.39 -10.17
N GLY A 344 7.18 22.89 -8.94
CA GLY A 344 6.71 23.57 -7.73
C GLY A 344 5.20 23.39 -7.45
N GLU A 345 4.52 22.50 -8.15
CA GLU A 345 3.10 22.22 -7.97
C GLU A 345 2.83 20.73 -7.72
N ILE A 346 1.82 20.41 -6.93
CA ILE A 346 1.31 19.05 -6.77
C ILE A 346 0.44 18.75 -7.99
N VAL A 347 0.97 17.94 -8.93
CA VAL A 347 0.29 17.65 -10.22
C VAL A 347 -0.62 16.43 -10.14
N SER A 348 -0.38 15.50 -9.23
CA SER A 348 -1.18 14.29 -9.06
C SER A 348 -2.61 14.62 -8.58
N GLY A 349 -3.61 14.18 -9.34
CA GLY A 349 -5.03 14.35 -8.95
C GLY A 349 -5.41 13.64 -7.65
N THR A 350 -4.66 12.62 -7.24
CA THR A 350 -4.87 11.93 -5.97
C THR A 350 -4.48 12.82 -4.78
N TYR A 351 -3.33 13.50 -4.87
CA TYR A 351 -2.78 14.30 -3.78
C TYR A 351 -3.19 15.78 -3.85
N ARG A 352 -3.40 16.34 -5.04
CA ARG A 352 -3.83 17.76 -5.22
C ARG A 352 -5.07 18.07 -4.38
N ALA A 353 -6.06 17.19 -4.38
CA ALA A 353 -7.29 17.38 -3.62
C ALA A 353 -7.06 17.51 -2.09
N ILE A 354 -5.94 17.01 -1.58
CA ILE A 354 -5.55 17.08 -0.16
C ILE A 354 -5.09 18.50 0.19
N TYR A 355 -4.33 19.13 -0.70
CA TYR A 355 -3.69 20.41 -0.46
C TYR A 355 -4.54 21.62 -0.91
N GLU A 356 -5.51 21.41 -1.82
CA GLU A 356 -6.41 22.45 -2.31
C GLU A 356 -7.70 22.59 -1.47
N THR A 357 -8.00 21.64 -0.58
CA THR A 357 -9.17 21.76 0.31
C THR A 357 -8.80 22.68 1.48
N PRO A 358 -9.43 23.87 1.63
CA PRO A 358 -9.18 24.69 2.79
C PRO A 358 -9.59 23.91 4.04
N ALA A 359 -8.71 23.89 5.06
CA ALA A 359 -9.05 23.33 6.35
C ALA A 359 -10.42 23.90 6.77
N SER A 360 -11.43 23.05 6.81
CA SER A 360 -12.74 23.45 7.31
C SER A 360 -12.52 23.96 8.73
N GLU A 361 -12.85 25.24 8.97
CA GLU A 361 -12.84 25.82 10.31
C GLU A 361 -13.63 24.88 11.23
N SER A 362 -12.89 24.24 12.15
CA SER A 362 -13.42 23.38 13.21
C SER A 362 -14.18 24.17 14.27
#